data_6736a4f6b12d6891104adeccfa26deee
#
_entry.id   6736a4f6b12d6891104adeccfa26deee
#
_cell.length_a   1.000
_cell.length_b   1.000
_cell.length_c   1.000
_cell.angle_alpha   90.00
_cell.angle_beta   90.00
_cell.angle_gamma   90.00
#
_symmetry.space_group_name_H-M   'P 1'
#
loop_
_entity.id
_entity.type
_entity.pdbx_description
1 polymer ?
#
loop_
_entity_poly.entity_id
_entity_poly.type
_entity_poly.pdbx_seq_one_letter_code
_entity_poly.pdbx_strand_id
1 'polypeptide(L)'
;MLIINNDDVSALLTMADCIRVQEHAFRKLPSGGAMHRPRIDMYMPCERDDGYFRWGSMEGANDGYFAIRMKSDIITWPRDRAGNWTEEKYCGQPGIYCGLIFLLSTRNGMPLGFINDGVLQHFRVGGGAGIGVKYLARDDTHTVGMLGSGGMARTFLEAFACVRDIKLCKIYSPTPDHREAYAEEMSRRLGIEVRAVDSAREAVRGVDLLSSCTDSMAPVYDAAWIENGMHVTNLGRREMPDAAMNRFDVIIRQGTAGLQMKQTERFQAERGLSPAAFIGGTPEEMKRIPEKNPQPGMGGDSPEFNDRGRGSDKPDFADLVSGKCSGRTSRDQVTFYRNVGNQGLQFSAVGGWVYEQAVTRKMGREIPTEWFLQDIRD
;
A
#
# COMPACT_ATOMS: atom_id res chain seq x y z
N MET A 1 -12.14 19.30 -18.04
CA MET A 1 -11.49 18.18 -17.32
C MET A 1 -10.04 18.04 -17.74
N LEU A 2 -9.16 17.50 -16.86
CA LEU A 2 -7.75 17.22 -17.19
C LEU A 2 -7.49 15.72 -17.33
N ILE A 3 -6.62 15.35 -18.25
CA ILE A 3 -5.95 14.05 -18.27
C ILE A 3 -4.51 14.27 -17.84
N ILE A 4 -4.10 13.62 -16.76
CA ILE A 4 -2.79 13.75 -16.12
C ILE A 4 -2.09 12.39 -16.20
N ASN A 5 -0.97 12.31 -16.90
CA ASN A 5 -0.22 11.08 -17.09
C ASN A 5 0.86 10.88 -16.00
N ASN A 6 1.61 9.78 -16.03
CA ASN A 6 2.65 9.50 -15.04
C ASN A 6 3.80 10.51 -15.06
N ASP A 7 4.16 11.04 -16.23
CA ASP A 7 5.25 12.03 -16.34
C ASP A 7 4.82 13.34 -15.69
N ASP A 8 3.56 13.76 -15.92
CA ASP A 8 2.98 14.91 -15.22
C ASP A 8 2.97 14.70 -13.71
N VAL A 9 2.51 13.54 -13.24
CA VAL A 9 2.50 13.22 -11.79
C VAL A 9 3.92 13.28 -11.21
N SER A 10 4.91 12.71 -11.91
CA SER A 10 6.31 12.73 -11.47
C SER A 10 6.89 14.14 -11.35
N ALA A 11 6.46 15.06 -12.21
CA ALA A 11 6.89 16.46 -12.19
C ALA A 11 6.17 17.31 -11.13
N LEU A 12 4.99 16.87 -10.68
CA LEU A 12 4.10 17.63 -9.80
C LEU A 12 4.15 17.17 -8.34
N LEU A 13 4.55 15.92 -8.07
CA LEU A 13 4.44 15.29 -6.76
C LEU A 13 5.81 14.99 -6.16
N THR A 14 6.08 15.51 -4.98
CA THR A 14 7.22 15.10 -4.15
C THR A 14 6.76 14.15 -3.04
N MET A 15 7.69 13.34 -2.50
CA MET A 15 7.37 12.45 -1.36
C MET A 15 6.97 13.25 -0.12
N ALA A 16 7.60 14.38 0.12
CA ALA A 16 7.25 15.27 1.22
C ALA A 16 5.82 15.82 1.11
N ASP A 17 5.39 16.24 -0.08
CA ASP A 17 4.00 16.65 -0.31
C ASP A 17 3.04 15.50 -0.14
N CYS A 18 3.38 14.32 -0.67
CA CYS A 18 2.57 13.12 -0.56
C CYS A 18 2.32 12.74 0.91
N ILE A 19 3.35 12.76 1.76
CA ILE A 19 3.23 12.54 3.21
C ILE A 19 2.34 13.60 3.83
N ARG A 20 2.59 14.87 3.57
CA ARG A 20 1.89 16.01 4.14
C ARG A 20 0.38 15.96 3.86
N VAL A 21 -0.01 15.77 2.60
CA VAL A 21 -1.45 15.78 2.24
C VAL A 21 -2.19 14.54 2.74
N GLN A 22 -1.54 13.39 2.79
CA GLN A 22 -2.12 12.18 3.37
C GLN A 22 -2.31 12.31 4.88
N GLU A 23 -1.28 12.78 5.59
CA GLU A 23 -1.36 13.02 7.04
C GLU A 23 -2.49 13.99 7.38
N HIS A 24 -2.61 15.09 6.62
CA HIS A 24 -3.69 16.05 6.77
C HIS A 24 -5.07 15.40 6.60
N ALA A 25 -5.25 14.59 5.55
CA ALA A 25 -6.50 13.89 5.30
C ALA A 25 -6.82 12.86 6.39
N PHE A 26 -5.84 12.10 6.86
CA PHE A 26 -6.02 11.11 7.93
C PHE A 26 -6.43 11.76 9.25
N ARG A 27 -5.89 12.94 9.57
CA ARG A 27 -6.26 13.71 10.77
C ARG A 27 -7.71 14.18 10.77
N LYS A 28 -8.36 14.22 9.60
CA LYS A 28 -9.79 14.62 9.47
C LYS A 28 -10.76 13.47 9.67
N LEU A 29 -10.29 12.21 9.66
CA LEU A 29 -11.15 11.05 9.85
C LEU A 29 -11.98 11.10 11.15
N PRO A 30 -11.40 11.43 12.33
CA PRO A 30 -12.14 11.46 13.58
C PRO A 30 -13.31 12.49 13.60
N SER A 31 -13.18 13.57 12.85
CA SER A 31 -14.20 14.64 12.78
C SER A 31 -15.23 14.45 11.66
N GLY A 32 -15.10 13.37 10.84
CA GLY A 32 -15.93 13.19 9.65
C GLY A 32 -15.58 14.14 8.49
N GLY A 33 -14.52 14.93 8.60
CA GLY A 33 -14.03 15.80 7.51
C GLY A 33 -13.34 15.07 6.36
N ALA A 34 -13.16 13.76 6.49
CA ALA A 34 -12.66 12.85 5.48
C ALA A 34 -13.36 11.49 5.63
N MET A 35 -13.47 10.76 4.51
CA MET A 35 -14.05 9.42 4.53
C MET A 35 -13.48 8.54 3.41
N HIS A 36 -13.60 7.24 3.59
CA HIS A 36 -13.31 6.26 2.55
C HIS A 36 -14.18 5.01 2.76
N ARG A 37 -14.28 4.19 1.72
CA ARG A 37 -14.77 2.82 1.88
C ARG A 37 -13.64 1.81 1.67
N PRO A 38 -13.73 0.62 2.28
CA PRO A 38 -12.79 -0.47 2.04
C PRO A 38 -12.76 -0.87 0.57
N ARG A 39 -11.58 -1.36 0.12
CA ARG A 39 -11.39 -1.91 -1.22
C ARG A 39 -12.32 -3.10 -1.45
N ILE A 40 -12.92 -3.16 -2.63
CA ILE A 40 -13.67 -4.30 -3.13
C ILE A 40 -13.11 -4.68 -4.49
N ASP A 41 -12.92 -5.98 -4.71
CA ASP A 41 -12.50 -6.55 -5.97
C ASP A 41 -13.61 -7.44 -6.57
N MET A 42 -13.64 -7.50 -7.90
CA MET A 42 -14.46 -8.43 -8.66
C MET A 42 -13.55 -9.29 -9.52
N TYR A 43 -13.79 -10.58 -9.52
CA TYR A 43 -13.05 -11.55 -10.30
C TYR A 43 -13.95 -12.22 -11.31
N MET A 44 -13.50 -12.30 -12.55
CA MET A 44 -14.18 -13.02 -13.63
C MET A 44 -13.20 -13.94 -14.33
N PRO A 45 -13.63 -15.15 -14.78
CA PRO A 45 -12.84 -15.95 -15.68
C PRO A 45 -12.38 -15.15 -16.89
N CYS A 46 -11.18 -15.41 -17.35
CA CYS A 46 -10.61 -14.80 -18.56
C CYS A 46 -10.15 -15.90 -19.54
N GLU A 47 -9.57 -15.53 -20.65
CA GLU A 47 -9.08 -16.47 -21.67
C GLU A 47 -7.95 -17.39 -21.19
N ARG A 48 -7.30 -17.05 -20.07
CA ARG A 48 -6.23 -17.86 -19.48
C ARG A 48 -6.80 -18.92 -18.54
N ASP A 49 -6.34 -20.13 -18.67
CA ASP A 49 -6.71 -21.25 -17.79
C ASP A 49 -6.07 -21.16 -16.39
N ASP A 50 -4.96 -20.41 -16.26
CA ASP A 50 -4.21 -20.24 -15.02
C ASP A 50 -4.48 -18.88 -14.32
N GLY A 51 -5.44 -18.10 -14.80
CA GLY A 51 -5.65 -16.74 -14.34
C GLY A 51 -7.11 -16.30 -14.24
N TYR A 52 -7.27 -15.06 -13.77
CA TYR A 52 -8.54 -14.35 -13.69
C TYR A 52 -8.39 -12.90 -14.12
N PHE A 53 -9.43 -12.35 -14.72
CA PHE A 53 -9.60 -10.90 -14.76
C PHE A 53 -10.01 -10.41 -13.39
N ARG A 54 -9.35 -9.35 -12.92
CA ARG A 54 -9.74 -8.65 -11.71
C ARG A 54 -9.98 -7.18 -12.00
N TRP A 55 -11.14 -6.70 -11.61
CA TRP A 55 -11.41 -5.28 -11.45
C TRP A 55 -11.45 -4.93 -9.97
N GLY A 56 -10.89 -3.78 -9.57
CA GLY A 56 -10.95 -3.33 -8.19
C GLY A 56 -11.05 -1.82 -8.10
N SER A 57 -11.78 -1.34 -7.09
CA SER A 57 -11.95 0.08 -6.83
C SER A 57 -11.67 0.45 -5.37
N MET A 58 -11.29 1.71 -5.18
CA MET A 58 -11.00 2.31 -3.87
C MET A 58 -11.48 3.75 -3.91
N GLU A 59 -12.39 4.12 -3.02
CA GLU A 59 -13.01 5.43 -2.99
C GLU A 59 -12.76 6.16 -1.68
N GLY A 60 -12.63 7.48 -1.79
CA GLY A 60 -12.52 8.36 -0.63
C GLY A 60 -12.72 9.82 -0.99
N ALA A 61 -12.97 10.61 0.05
CA ALA A 61 -13.24 12.04 -0.07
C ALA A 61 -12.58 12.85 1.03
N ASN A 62 -12.04 14.01 0.67
CA ASN A 62 -11.54 15.04 1.58
C ASN A 62 -11.39 16.38 0.84
N ASP A 63 -11.48 17.47 1.55
CA ASP A 63 -11.12 18.84 1.08
C ASP A 63 -11.72 19.29 -0.25
N GLY A 64 -12.92 18.84 -0.57
CA GLY A 64 -13.58 19.20 -1.82
C GLY A 64 -13.32 18.24 -2.98
N TYR A 65 -12.59 17.16 -2.75
CA TYR A 65 -12.27 16.10 -3.72
C TYR A 65 -12.88 14.77 -3.33
N PHE A 66 -13.42 14.07 -4.31
CA PHE A 66 -13.77 12.65 -4.24
C PHE A 66 -12.99 11.91 -5.32
N ALA A 67 -12.35 10.83 -4.97
CA ALA A 67 -11.60 10.00 -5.91
C ALA A 67 -12.16 8.59 -5.99
N ILE A 68 -12.27 8.07 -7.21
CA ILE A 68 -12.46 6.64 -7.49
C ILE A 68 -11.18 6.15 -8.17
N ARG A 69 -10.39 5.37 -7.46
CA ARG A 69 -9.28 4.67 -8.10
C ARG A 69 -9.76 3.34 -8.61
N MET A 70 -9.60 3.11 -9.90
CA MET A 70 -9.97 1.88 -10.60
C MET A 70 -8.73 1.18 -11.13
N LYS A 71 -8.73 -0.14 -11.14
CA LYS A 71 -7.70 -0.93 -11.78
C LYS A 71 -8.30 -2.14 -12.48
N SER A 72 -7.65 -2.55 -13.54
CA SER A 72 -8.00 -3.68 -14.38
C SER A 72 -6.76 -4.53 -14.56
N ASP A 73 -6.79 -5.76 -14.07
CA ASP A 73 -5.66 -6.68 -14.12
C ASP A 73 -6.09 -8.05 -14.62
N ILE A 74 -5.20 -8.72 -15.35
CA ILE A 74 -5.15 -10.18 -15.39
C ILE A 74 -4.24 -10.62 -14.24
N ILE A 75 -4.69 -11.56 -13.44
CA ILE A 75 -3.96 -12.07 -12.27
C ILE A 75 -3.70 -13.54 -12.45
N THR A 76 -2.47 -13.95 -12.18
CA THR A 76 -2.03 -15.34 -12.09
C THR A 76 -1.34 -15.59 -10.75
N TRP A 77 -1.28 -16.84 -10.34
CA TRP A 77 -0.63 -17.24 -9.09
C TRP A 77 0.44 -18.31 -9.37
N PRO A 78 1.61 -17.91 -9.92
CA PRO A 78 2.72 -18.83 -10.11
C PRO A 78 3.36 -19.22 -8.77
N ARG A 79 4.20 -20.26 -8.81
CA ARG A 79 5.04 -20.64 -7.68
C ARG A 79 6.46 -20.15 -7.89
N ASP A 80 7.06 -19.66 -6.83
CA ASP A 80 8.46 -19.29 -6.81
C ASP A 80 9.37 -20.55 -6.80
N ARG A 81 10.69 -20.36 -6.81
CA ARG A 81 11.67 -21.46 -6.78
C ARG A 81 11.59 -22.33 -5.53
N ALA A 82 11.04 -21.80 -4.43
CA ALA A 82 10.83 -22.50 -3.17
C ALA A 82 9.46 -23.22 -3.12
N GLY A 83 8.64 -23.11 -4.18
CA GLY A 83 7.33 -23.70 -4.28
C GLY A 83 6.21 -22.89 -3.62
N ASN A 84 6.49 -21.66 -3.13
CA ASN A 84 5.49 -20.79 -2.55
C ASN A 84 4.67 -20.10 -3.64
N TRP A 85 3.40 -19.83 -3.34
CA TRP A 85 2.57 -19.00 -4.20
C TRP A 85 3.10 -17.57 -4.26
N THR A 86 3.12 -17.00 -5.47
CA THR A 86 3.28 -15.57 -5.72
C THR A 86 2.04 -15.03 -6.42
N GLU A 87 1.87 -13.73 -6.50
CA GLU A 87 0.78 -13.13 -7.27
C GLU A 87 1.36 -12.19 -8.32
N GLU A 88 1.21 -12.57 -9.59
CA GLU A 88 1.51 -11.72 -10.72
C GLU A 88 0.25 -11.05 -11.25
N LYS A 89 0.41 -9.85 -11.79
CA LYS A 89 -0.68 -9.05 -12.35
C LYS A 89 -0.17 -8.17 -13.47
N TYR A 90 -0.99 -8.01 -14.50
CA TYR A 90 -0.67 -7.17 -15.66
C TYR A 90 -1.94 -6.74 -16.39
N CYS A 91 -1.83 -5.76 -17.27
CA CYS A 91 -2.85 -5.32 -18.21
C CYS A 91 -2.35 -5.50 -19.64
N GLY A 92 -3.01 -6.36 -20.41
CA GLY A 92 -2.62 -6.68 -21.77
C GLY A 92 -1.42 -7.63 -21.86
N GLN A 93 -0.28 -7.29 -21.26
CA GLN A 93 0.92 -8.12 -21.22
C GLN A 93 1.71 -7.95 -19.92
N PRO A 94 2.52 -8.94 -19.50
CA PRO A 94 3.37 -8.85 -18.31
C PRO A 94 4.22 -7.57 -18.30
N GLY A 95 4.31 -6.93 -17.12
CA GLY A 95 5.05 -5.68 -16.93
C GLY A 95 4.25 -4.41 -17.23
N ILE A 96 3.09 -4.51 -17.86
CA ILE A 96 2.19 -3.37 -18.10
C ILE A 96 1.08 -3.40 -17.06
N TYR A 97 0.74 -2.22 -16.54
CA TYR A 97 -0.33 -2.04 -15.54
C TYR A 97 -1.32 -0.98 -16.02
N CYS A 98 -2.60 -1.17 -15.66
CA CYS A 98 -3.64 -0.18 -15.88
C CYS A 98 -4.27 0.20 -14.55
N GLY A 99 -4.17 1.47 -14.19
CA GLY A 99 -4.86 2.03 -13.05
C GLY A 99 -5.16 3.50 -13.31
N LEU A 100 -6.39 3.89 -13.01
CA LEU A 100 -6.89 5.24 -13.23
C LEU A 100 -7.55 5.77 -11.97
N ILE A 101 -7.35 7.05 -11.72
CA ILE A 101 -8.05 7.80 -10.67
C ILE A 101 -9.00 8.76 -11.40
N PHE A 102 -10.31 8.57 -11.20
CA PHE A 102 -11.31 9.55 -11.59
C PHE A 102 -11.54 10.49 -10.41
N LEU A 103 -11.30 11.77 -10.63
CA LEU A 103 -11.42 12.80 -9.63
C LEU A 103 -12.67 13.64 -9.88
N LEU A 104 -13.46 13.86 -8.82
CA LEU A 104 -14.69 14.65 -8.82
C LEU A 104 -14.62 15.72 -7.74
N SER A 105 -15.35 16.82 -7.96
CA SER A 105 -15.55 17.86 -6.95
C SER A 105 -16.69 17.47 -6.01
N THR A 106 -16.44 17.42 -4.71
CA THR A 106 -17.53 17.25 -3.73
C THR A 106 -18.30 18.56 -3.48
N ARG A 107 -17.87 19.68 -4.06
CA ARG A 107 -18.52 20.99 -3.90
C ARG A 107 -19.73 21.16 -4.81
N ASN A 108 -19.68 20.55 -6.00
CA ASN A 108 -20.72 20.72 -7.03
C ASN A 108 -20.95 19.48 -7.90
N GLY A 109 -20.31 18.33 -7.59
CA GLY A 109 -20.46 17.11 -8.35
C GLY A 109 -19.72 17.05 -9.71
N MET A 110 -19.04 18.12 -10.13
CA MET A 110 -18.38 18.18 -11.43
C MET A 110 -17.23 17.21 -11.55
N PRO A 111 -17.07 16.53 -12.71
CA PRO A 111 -15.88 15.75 -13.01
C PRO A 111 -14.68 16.70 -13.25
N LEU A 112 -13.56 16.41 -12.59
CA LEU A 112 -12.35 17.23 -12.62
C LEU A 112 -11.29 16.66 -13.57
N GLY A 113 -11.08 15.35 -13.56
CA GLY A 113 -10.10 14.73 -14.42
C GLY A 113 -9.84 13.26 -14.18
N PHE A 114 -9.00 12.71 -15.06
CA PHE A 114 -8.42 11.38 -14.95
C PHE A 114 -6.91 11.50 -14.70
N ILE A 115 -6.42 10.78 -13.69
CA ILE A 115 -5.00 10.73 -13.33
C ILE A 115 -4.53 9.28 -13.49
N ASN A 116 -3.41 9.04 -14.17
CA ASN A 116 -2.76 7.75 -14.19
C ASN A 116 -2.22 7.44 -12.77
N ASP A 117 -2.51 6.25 -12.27
CA ASP A 117 -2.19 5.92 -10.88
C ASP A 117 -0.77 5.37 -10.66
N GLY A 118 0.00 5.07 -11.70
CA GLY A 118 1.28 4.35 -11.59
C GLY A 118 2.25 4.98 -10.61
N VAL A 119 2.66 6.22 -10.84
CA VAL A 119 3.54 6.97 -9.94
C VAL A 119 2.83 7.29 -8.62
N LEU A 120 1.61 7.80 -8.69
CA LEU A 120 0.84 8.18 -7.51
C LEU A 120 0.60 6.99 -6.58
N GLN A 121 0.34 5.80 -7.12
CA GLN A 121 0.19 4.55 -6.37
C GLN A 121 1.43 4.22 -5.54
N HIS A 122 2.63 4.32 -6.13
CA HIS A 122 3.87 4.06 -5.42
C HIS A 122 4.09 5.10 -4.31
N PHE A 123 3.90 6.37 -4.63
CA PHE A 123 4.08 7.48 -3.68
C PHE A 123 3.12 7.40 -2.49
N ARG A 124 1.82 7.13 -2.72
CA ARG A 124 0.84 7.09 -1.63
C ARG A 124 1.10 5.90 -0.68
N VAL A 125 1.60 4.76 -1.18
CA VAL A 125 1.92 3.61 -0.32
C VAL A 125 3.17 3.90 0.51
N GLY A 126 4.24 4.39 -0.12
CA GLY A 126 5.46 4.80 0.57
C GLY A 126 5.20 5.91 1.58
N GLY A 127 4.45 6.94 1.18
CA GLY A 127 4.06 8.05 2.06
C GLY A 127 3.26 7.60 3.29
N GLY A 128 2.35 6.63 3.13
CA GLY A 128 1.64 6.02 4.24
C GLY A 128 2.58 5.32 5.24
N ALA A 129 3.57 4.57 4.74
CA ALA A 129 4.60 3.97 5.58
C ALA A 129 5.47 5.04 6.27
N GLY A 130 5.82 6.12 5.56
CA GLY A 130 6.52 7.27 6.12
C GLY A 130 5.77 7.93 7.27
N ILE A 131 4.44 8.04 7.19
CA ILE A 131 3.60 8.51 8.31
C ILE A 131 3.77 7.59 9.52
N GLY A 132 3.73 6.27 9.32
CA GLY A 132 3.98 5.31 10.40
C GLY A 132 5.33 5.51 11.09
N VAL A 133 6.40 5.67 10.30
CA VAL A 133 7.75 5.96 10.80
C VAL A 133 7.80 7.29 11.55
N LYS A 134 7.18 8.35 11.02
CA LYS A 134 7.12 9.66 11.66
C LYS A 134 6.55 9.62 13.09
N TYR A 135 5.53 8.79 13.32
CA TYR A 135 4.82 8.74 14.60
C TYR A 135 5.30 7.65 15.56
N LEU A 136 5.91 6.59 15.05
CA LEU A 136 6.18 5.40 15.85
C LEU A 136 7.66 4.98 15.92
N ALA A 137 8.49 5.37 14.93
CA ALA A 137 9.91 5.14 15.02
C ALA A 137 10.57 6.11 16.01
N ARG A 138 11.70 5.72 16.58
CA ARG A 138 12.52 6.61 17.41
C ARG A 138 12.98 7.84 16.60
N ASP A 139 13.21 8.94 17.27
CA ASP A 139 13.70 10.15 16.61
C ASP A 139 15.15 9.98 16.12
N ASP A 140 15.94 9.14 16.80
CA ASP A 140 17.30 8.75 16.43
C ASP A 140 17.37 7.50 15.53
N THR A 141 16.35 7.27 14.73
CA THR A 141 16.33 6.22 13.70
C THR A 141 17.20 6.63 12.53
N HIS A 142 18.30 5.91 12.29
CA HIS A 142 19.27 6.18 11.23
C HIS A 142 19.51 5.00 10.29
N THR A 143 19.11 3.80 10.68
CA THR A 143 19.40 2.58 9.94
C THR A 143 18.13 1.83 9.53
N VAL A 144 18.10 1.40 8.27
CA VAL A 144 16.97 0.68 7.67
C VAL A 144 17.41 -0.69 7.19
N GLY A 145 16.66 -1.73 7.55
CA GLY A 145 16.70 -3.04 6.90
C GLY A 145 15.54 -3.16 5.92
N MET A 146 15.85 -3.26 4.64
CA MET A 146 14.86 -3.37 3.57
C MET A 146 14.88 -4.77 2.97
N LEU A 147 13.73 -5.44 2.96
CA LEU A 147 13.53 -6.73 2.30
C LEU A 147 12.65 -6.54 1.06
N GLY A 148 13.22 -6.82 -0.12
CA GLY A 148 12.62 -6.55 -1.41
C GLY A 148 13.18 -5.29 -2.09
N SER A 149 13.48 -5.35 -3.40
CA SER A 149 14.13 -4.31 -4.20
C SER A 149 13.25 -3.75 -5.31
N GLY A 150 11.93 -3.92 -5.22
CA GLY A 150 10.96 -3.45 -6.21
C GLY A 150 10.63 -1.96 -6.13
N GLY A 151 9.70 -1.50 -6.96
CA GLY A 151 9.27 -0.10 -7.01
C GLY A 151 8.73 0.43 -5.67
N MET A 152 8.01 -0.40 -4.89
CA MET A 152 7.51 -0.01 -3.59
C MET A 152 8.64 0.21 -2.57
N ALA A 153 9.68 -0.63 -2.57
CA ALA A 153 10.84 -0.47 -1.69
C ALA A 153 11.53 0.88 -1.90
N ARG A 154 11.58 1.38 -3.14
CA ARG A 154 12.13 2.70 -3.48
C ARG A 154 11.37 3.83 -2.80
N THR A 155 10.05 3.84 -2.93
CA THR A 155 9.22 4.89 -2.34
C THR A 155 9.12 4.79 -0.81
N PHE A 156 9.25 3.59 -0.25
CA PHE A 156 9.35 3.41 1.21
C PHE A 156 10.63 4.04 1.74
N LEU A 157 11.78 3.71 1.16
CA LEU A 157 13.05 4.29 1.60
C LEU A 157 13.08 5.81 1.43
N GLU A 158 12.57 6.33 0.33
CA GLU A 158 12.41 7.77 0.10
C GLU A 158 11.53 8.42 1.17
N ALA A 159 10.40 7.80 1.51
CA ALA A 159 9.50 8.29 2.55
C ALA A 159 10.15 8.26 3.94
N PHE A 160 10.94 7.23 4.26
CA PHE A 160 11.67 7.17 5.52
C PHE A 160 12.72 8.27 5.62
N ALA A 161 13.47 8.52 4.54
CA ALA A 161 14.44 9.60 4.47
C ALA A 161 13.80 11.02 4.55
N CYS A 162 12.53 11.17 4.16
CA CYS A 162 11.79 12.42 4.35
C CYS A 162 11.43 12.71 5.80
N VAL A 163 11.32 11.70 6.67
CA VAL A 163 10.80 11.84 8.03
C VAL A 163 11.83 11.52 9.13
N ARG A 164 12.96 10.92 8.75
CA ARG A 164 14.08 10.59 9.65
C ARG A 164 15.41 10.82 8.93
N ASP A 165 16.45 11.08 9.71
CA ASP A 165 17.83 11.27 9.21
C ASP A 165 18.49 9.92 8.92
N ILE A 166 18.00 9.22 7.90
CA ILE A 166 18.53 7.91 7.51
C ILE A 166 19.95 8.04 6.96
N LYS A 167 20.88 7.25 7.47
CA LYS A 167 22.29 7.20 7.07
C LYS A 167 22.64 5.93 6.30
N LEU A 168 22.03 4.81 6.68
CA LEU A 168 22.32 3.50 6.11
C LEU A 168 21.02 2.72 5.82
N CYS A 169 20.94 2.13 4.63
CA CYS A 169 19.95 1.11 4.31
C CYS A 169 20.67 -0.18 3.91
N LYS A 170 20.39 -1.28 4.59
CA LYS A 170 20.80 -2.63 4.18
C LYS A 170 19.67 -3.24 3.38
N ILE A 171 19.91 -3.56 2.11
CA ILE A 171 18.90 -4.11 1.19
C ILE A 171 19.20 -5.57 0.86
N TYR A 172 18.17 -6.40 0.98
CA TYR A 172 18.19 -7.78 0.52
C TYR A 172 17.02 -8.08 -0.41
N SER A 173 17.32 -8.76 -1.51
CA SER A 173 16.37 -9.50 -2.32
C SER A 173 17.04 -10.76 -2.86
N PRO A 174 16.28 -11.83 -3.22
CA PRO A 174 16.86 -13.09 -3.66
C PRO A 174 17.75 -12.98 -4.91
N THR A 175 17.45 -12.00 -5.80
CA THR A 175 18.21 -11.77 -7.03
C THR A 175 19.33 -10.75 -6.78
N PRO A 176 20.61 -11.14 -6.86
CA PRO A 176 21.75 -10.25 -6.61
C PRO A 176 21.72 -8.97 -7.45
N ASP A 177 21.57 -9.10 -8.77
CA ASP A 177 21.56 -7.97 -9.69
C ASP A 177 20.50 -6.93 -9.33
N HIS A 178 19.33 -7.37 -8.85
CA HIS A 178 18.24 -6.47 -8.46
C HIS A 178 18.57 -5.69 -7.18
N ARG A 179 19.18 -6.33 -6.17
CA ARG A 179 19.53 -5.65 -4.93
C ARG A 179 20.72 -4.71 -5.11
N GLU A 180 21.67 -5.07 -5.98
CA GLU A 180 22.83 -4.22 -6.32
C GLU A 180 22.39 -2.98 -7.12
N ALA A 181 21.58 -3.15 -8.16
CA ALA A 181 21.01 -2.05 -8.92
C ALA A 181 20.17 -1.10 -8.03
N TYR A 182 19.39 -1.66 -7.10
CA TYR A 182 18.65 -0.86 -6.12
C TYR A 182 19.59 -0.06 -5.22
N ALA A 183 20.66 -0.68 -4.72
CA ALA A 183 21.61 -0.03 -3.82
C ALA A 183 22.31 1.15 -4.52
N GLU A 184 22.77 0.97 -5.75
CA GLU A 184 23.39 2.04 -6.55
C GLU A 184 22.40 3.19 -6.84
N GLU A 185 21.19 2.86 -7.32
CA GLU A 185 20.16 3.85 -7.65
C GLU A 185 19.77 4.69 -6.43
N MET A 186 19.47 4.03 -5.32
CA MET A 186 18.94 4.71 -4.15
C MET A 186 20.02 5.47 -3.37
N SER A 187 21.27 4.99 -3.37
CA SER A 187 22.39 5.77 -2.83
C SER A 187 22.56 7.08 -3.58
N ARG A 188 22.56 7.04 -4.90
CA ARG A 188 22.69 8.25 -5.74
C ARG A 188 21.49 9.18 -5.58
N ARG A 189 20.27 8.63 -5.53
CA ARG A 189 19.02 9.40 -5.47
C ARG A 189 18.84 10.11 -4.14
N LEU A 190 19.20 9.46 -3.02
CA LEU A 190 18.95 9.98 -1.68
C LEU A 190 20.19 10.58 -1.00
N GLY A 191 21.37 10.35 -1.54
CA GLY A 191 22.63 10.82 -0.93
C GLY A 191 22.98 10.11 0.38
N ILE A 192 22.50 8.88 0.58
CA ILE A 192 22.73 8.05 1.77
C ILE A 192 23.46 6.77 1.38
N GLU A 193 24.06 6.07 2.36
CA GLU A 193 24.61 4.75 2.10
C GLU A 193 23.49 3.71 1.94
N VAL A 194 23.43 3.04 0.78
CA VAL A 194 22.59 1.87 0.57
C VAL A 194 23.48 0.70 0.20
N ARG A 195 23.44 -0.36 1.01
CA ARG A 195 24.32 -1.51 0.89
C ARG A 195 23.52 -2.77 0.57
N ALA A 196 23.80 -3.41 -0.55
CA ALA A 196 23.32 -4.74 -0.85
C ALA A 196 23.98 -5.75 0.10
N VAL A 197 23.19 -6.66 0.66
CA VAL A 197 23.66 -7.72 1.57
C VAL A 197 23.21 -9.09 1.08
N ASP A 198 23.86 -10.16 1.55
CA ASP A 198 23.71 -11.51 1.01
C ASP A 198 22.59 -12.33 1.68
N SER A 199 22.00 -11.82 2.76
CA SER A 199 20.91 -12.53 3.43
C SER A 199 19.89 -11.57 4.05
N ALA A 200 18.64 -12.03 4.17
CA ALA A 200 17.60 -11.31 4.89
C ALA A 200 18.00 -11.04 6.35
N ARG A 201 18.67 -12.02 7.00
CA ARG A 201 19.14 -11.87 8.37
C ARG A 201 20.15 -10.75 8.53
N GLU A 202 21.06 -10.61 7.59
CA GLU A 202 22.06 -9.51 7.58
C GLU A 202 21.38 -8.15 7.39
N ALA A 203 20.36 -8.08 6.52
CA ALA A 203 19.59 -6.86 6.32
C ALA A 203 18.89 -6.41 7.60
N VAL A 204 18.35 -7.34 8.39
CA VAL A 204 17.57 -7.04 9.61
C VAL A 204 18.46 -6.78 10.84
N ARG A 205 19.65 -7.35 10.91
CA ARG A 205 20.49 -7.29 12.12
C ARG A 205 20.95 -5.86 12.43
N GLY A 206 20.63 -5.39 13.65
CA GLY A 206 21.12 -4.13 14.21
C GLY A 206 20.60 -2.89 13.50
N VAL A 207 19.40 -2.95 12.92
CA VAL A 207 18.76 -1.77 12.30
C VAL A 207 17.70 -1.18 13.23
N ASP A 208 17.42 0.10 13.05
CA ASP A 208 16.38 0.81 13.81
C ASP A 208 14.98 0.59 13.22
N LEU A 209 14.92 0.37 11.92
CA LEU A 209 13.70 0.22 11.15
C LEU A 209 13.78 -1.00 10.22
N LEU A 210 12.84 -1.93 10.36
CA LEU A 210 12.65 -3.07 9.46
C LEU A 210 11.47 -2.81 8.55
N SER A 211 11.70 -2.92 7.23
CA SER A 211 10.64 -2.82 6.23
C SER A 211 10.70 -3.98 5.25
N SER A 212 9.55 -4.64 4.99
CA SER A 212 9.42 -5.60 3.91
C SER A 212 8.52 -5.08 2.80
N CYS A 213 8.98 -5.21 1.56
CA CYS A 213 8.32 -4.71 0.36
C CYS A 213 8.45 -5.73 -0.78
N THR A 214 7.85 -6.91 -0.60
CA THR A 214 7.93 -8.02 -1.53
C THR A 214 6.56 -8.41 -2.09
N ASP A 215 6.54 -9.28 -3.07
CA ASP A 215 5.37 -9.97 -3.60
C ASP A 215 5.19 -11.37 -2.97
N SER A 216 6.00 -11.70 -1.97
CA SER A 216 5.95 -13.00 -1.30
C SER A 216 4.60 -13.23 -0.62
N MET A 217 4.07 -14.44 -0.79
CA MET A 217 2.91 -14.95 -0.06
C MET A 217 3.33 -15.79 1.16
N ALA A 218 4.62 -15.75 1.54
CA ALA A 218 5.20 -16.39 2.72
C ALA A 218 6.07 -15.40 3.49
N PRO A 219 6.32 -15.63 4.80
CA PRO A 219 7.21 -14.79 5.61
C PRO A 219 8.61 -14.67 5.02
N VAL A 220 9.16 -13.46 5.05
CA VAL A 220 10.49 -13.14 4.49
C VAL A 220 11.53 -12.86 5.57
N TYR A 221 11.17 -12.93 6.85
CA TYR A 221 12.06 -12.80 8.00
C TYR A 221 11.55 -13.62 9.17
N ASP A 222 12.41 -13.86 10.17
CA ASP A 222 12.06 -14.56 11.41
C ASP A 222 11.71 -13.53 12.52
N ALA A 223 10.68 -13.81 13.29
CA ALA A 223 10.28 -13.00 14.44
C ALA A 223 11.40 -12.81 15.47
N ALA A 224 12.29 -13.81 15.61
CA ALA A 224 13.43 -13.75 16.51
C ALA A 224 14.52 -12.71 16.09
N TRP A 225 14.44 -12.18 14.86
CA TRP A 225 15.38 -11.14 14.40
C TRP A 225 14.94 -9.73 14.79
N ILE A 226 13.71 -9.58 15.29
CA ILE A 226 13.20 -8.29 15.77
C ILE A 226 13.88 -7.95 17.09
N GLU A 227 14.62 -6.85 17.11
CA GLU A 227 15.35 -6.36 18.28
C GLU A 227 14.56 -5.27 19.02
N ASN A 228 14.85 -5.07 20.30
CA ASN A 228 14.21 -4.02 21.09
C ASN A 228 14.47 -2.63 20.49
N GLY A 229 13.48 -1.78 20.53
CA GLY A 229 13.54 -0.43 20.00
C GLY A 229 13.28 -0.31 18.49
N MET A 230 13.20 -1.42 17.75
CA MET A 230 12.89 -1.38 16.33
C MET A 230 11.50 -0.81 16.03
N HIS A 231 11.38 -0.15 14.90
CA HIS A 231 10.10 0.07 14.22
C HIS A 231 9.97 -0.91 13.06
N VAL A 232 8.79 -1.53 12.91
CA VAL A 232 8.53 -2.49 11.83
C VAL A 232 7.36 -2.00 10.97
N THR A 233 7.49 -2.11 9.67
CA THR A 233 6.40 -1.91 8.72
C THR A 233 6.52 -2.88 7.55
N ASN A 234 5.40 -3.25 6.92
CA ASN A 234 5.39 -4.17 5.80
C ASN A 234 4.38 -3.74 4.73
N LEU A 235 4.64 -4.11 3.51
CA LEU A 235 3.75 -3.89 2.37
C LEU A 235 2.68 -4.99 2.28
N GLY A 236 3.12 -6.24 2.27
CA GLY A 236 2.28 -7.42 2.10
C GLY A 236 1.84 -8.01 3.44
N ARG A 237 0.65 -8.62 3.46
CA ARG A 237 0.11 -9.25 4.68
C ARG A 237 0.86 -10.51 5.09
N ARG A 238 1.47 -11.20 4.12
CA ARG A 238 2.08 -12.52 4.30
C ARG A 238 3.59 -12.47 4.47
N GLU A 239 4.20 -11.31 4.32
CA GLU A 239 5.64 -11.12 4.48
C GLU A 239 6.11 -11.29 5.93
N MET A 240 5.21 -11.12 6.90
CA MET A 240 5.50 -11.17 8.32
C MET A 240 5.07 -12.50 8.92
N PRO A 241 5.93 -13.16 9.72
CA PRO A 241 5.53 -14.36 10.45
C PRO A 241 4.55 -14.02 11.59
N ASP A 242 3.60 -14.91 11.87
CA ASP A 242 2.60 -14.71 12.93
C ASP A 242 3.24 -14.47 14.30
N ALA A 243 4.33 -15.16 14.59
CA ALA A 243 5.07 -14.99 15.84
C ALA A 243 5.61 -13.56 16.04
N ALA A 244 5.73 -12.75 15.00
CA ALA A 244 6.17 -11.35 15.12
C ALA A 244 5.18 -10.50 15.91
N MET A 245 3.88 -10.86 15.90
CA MET A 245 2.87 -10.15 16.70
C MET A 245 3.18 -10.10 18.18
N ASN A 246 3.79 -11.16 18.71
CA ASN A 246 4.18 -11.25 20.12
C ASN A 246 5.44 -10.42 20.44
N ARG A 247 6.06 -9.81 19.43
CA ARG A 247 7.24 -8.95 19.59
C ARG A 247 6.88 -7.47 19.68
N PHE A 248 5.65 -7.09 19.30
CA PHE A 248 5.25 -5.70 19.21
C PHE A 248 4.60 -5.22 20.51
N ASP A 249 5.16 -4.16 21.10
CA ASP A 249 4.59 -3.48 22.26
C ASP A 249 3.50 -2.47 21.83
N VAL A 250 3.66 -1.88 20.64
CA VAL A 250 2.73 -0.91 20.08
C VAL A 250 2.37 -1.30 18.65
N ILE A 251 1.09 -1.46 18.40
CA ILE A 251 0.56 -1.77 17.07
C ILE A 251 -0.45 -0.69 16.68
N ILE A 252 -0.18 0.01 15.59
CA ILE A 252 -1.10 1.00 15.01
C ILE A 252 -1.42 0.59 13.56
N ARG A 253 -2.70 0.52 13.22
CA ARG A 253 -3.16 0.35 11.85
C ARG A 253 -3.24 1.71 11.16
N GLN A 254 -2.96 1.77 9.85
CA GLN A 254 -3.22 2.99 9.08
C GLN A 254 -4.71 3.33 9.06
N GLY A 255 -5.56 2.32 8.97
CA GLY A 255 -7.01 2.46 9.00
C GLY A 255 -7.71 1.14 8.77
N THR A 256 -9.01 1.21 8.50
CA THR A 256 -9.85 0.04 8.22
C THR A 256 -9.67 -0.37 6.75
N ALA A 257 -9.32 -1.62 6.52
CA ALA A 257 -9.14 -2.19 5.18
C ALA A 257 -10.22 -3.22 4.81
N GLY A 258 -10.82 -3.86 5.81
CA GLY A 258 -11.77 -4.95 5.62
C GLY A 258 -13.22 -4.47 5.52
N LEU A 259 -13.99 -5.13 4.66
CA LEU A 259 -15.44 -5.02 4.61
C LEU A 259 -16.03 -6.22 5.35
N GLN A 260 -16.83 -5.97 6.39
CA GLN A 260 -17.55 -7.02 7.09
C GLN A 260 -18.86 -7.31 6.36
N MET A 261 -18.85 -8.35 5.54
CA MET A 261 -20.06 -8.88 4.89
C MET A 261 -20.17 -10.38 5.14
N LYS A 262 -21.41 -10.86 5.21
CA LYS A 262 -21.66 -12.31 5.27
C LYS A 262 -21.11 -12.96 4.01
N GLN A 263 -20.29 -13.99 4.17
CA GLN A 263 -19.80 -14.75 3.02
C GLN A 263 -20.95 -15.45 2.30
N THR A 264 -20.86 -15.45 1.00
CA THR A 264 -21.76 -16.19 0.11
C THR A 264 -20.90 -16.98 -0.87
N GLU A 265 -21.52 -17.81 -1.71
CA GLU A 265 -20.80 -18.52 -2.78
C GLU A 265 -19.99 -17.57 -3.67
N ARG A 266 -20.53 -16.39 -3.97
CA ARG A 266 -19.89 -15.41 -4.86
C ARG A 266 -19.08 -14.34 -4.13
N PHE A 267 -19.43 -13.99 -2.91
CA PHE A 267 -18.66 -13.04 -2.11
C PHE A 267 -17.77 -13.78 -1.12
N GLN A 268 -16.48 -13.68 -1.34
CA GLN A 268 -15.46 -14.34 -0.53
C GLN A 268 -14.44 -13.31 -0.02
N ALA A 269 -14.06 -13.46 1.23
CA ALA A 269 -12.97 -12.71 1.79
C ALA A 269 -11.66 -13.48 1.62
N GLU A 270 -10.55 -12.74 1.49
CA GLU A 270 -9.19 -13.26 1.53
C GLU A 270 -8.86 -14.33 0.46
N ARG A 271 -9.31 -14.10 -0.76
CA ARG A 271 -8.89 -14.90 -1.92
C ARG A 271 -7.71 -14.23 -2.61
N GLY A 272 -6.66 -15.00 -2.90
CA GLY A 272 -5.40 -14.43 -3.36
C GLY A 272 -4.90 -13.37 -2.36
N LEU A 273 -4.59 -12.17 -2.84
CA LEU A 273 -4.26 -11.01 -1.98
C LEU A 273 -5.43 -10.04 -1.76
N SER A 274 -6.64 -10.37 -2.23
CA SER A 274 -7.81 -9.50 -2.08
C SER A 274 -8.46 -9.67 -0.71
N PRO A 275 -8.68 -8.59 0.04
CA PRO A 275 -9.35 -8.67 1.35
C PRO A 275 -10.83 -9.00 1.23
N ALA A 276 -11.46 -8.60 0.12
CA ALA A 276 -12.86 -8.89 -0.19
C ALA A 276 -13.05 -8.94 -1.71
N ALA A 277 -13.72 -9.97 -2.22
CA ALA A 277 -13.89 -10.17 -3.64
C ALA A 277 -15.28 -10.76 -3.98
N PHE A 278 -15.87 -10.28 -5.07
CA PHE A 278 -16.96 -10.96 -5.76
C PHE A 278 -16.36 -11.78 -6.90
N ILE A 279 -16.66 -13.10 -6.92
CA ILE A 279 -16.01 -14.04 -7.84
C ILE A 279 -17.07 -14.66 -8.76
N GLY A 280 -16.89 -14.45 -10.06
CA GLY A 280 -17.66 -15.09 -11.12
C GLY A 280 -17.03 -16.42 -11.57
N GLY A 281 -17.69 -17.08 -12.51
CA GLY A 281 -17.25 -18.36 -13.06
C GLY A 281 -17.93 -19.57 -12.41
N THR A 282 -17.53 -20.75 -12.87
CA THR A 282 -17.94 -22.05 -12.32
C THR A 282 -17.17 -22.36 -11.04
N PRO A 283 -17.66 -23.28 -10.19
CA PRO A 283 -16.91 -23.73 -9.01
C PRO A 283 -15.50 -24.25 -9.34
N GLU A 284 -15.33 -24.88 -10.52
CA GLU A 284 -14.03 -25.37 -10.97
C GLU A 284 -13.08 -24.24 -11.34
N GLU A 285 -13.57 -23.22 -12.07
CA GLU A 285 -12.78 -22.05 -12.41
C GLU A 285 -12.36 -21.26 -11.15
N MET A 286 -13.23 -21.16 -10.15
CA MET A 286 -12.94 -20.47 -8.89
C MET A 286 -11.76 -21.08 -8.13
N LYS A 287 -11.44 -22.36 -8.34
CA LYS A 287 -10.27 -23.03 -7.76
C LYS A 287 -8.94 -22.51 -8.28
N ARG A 288 -8.92 -21.80 -9.41
CA ARG A 288 -7.72 -21.13 -9.94
C ARG A 288 -7.20 -20.05 -8.98
N ILE A 289 -8.09 -19.44 -8.21
CA ILE A 289 -7.71 -18.44 -7.21
C ILE A 289 -7.28 -19.18 -5.93
N PRO A 290 -6.01 -19.08 -5.50
CA PRO A 290 -5.55 -19.75 -4.30
C PRO A 290 -6.41 -19.38 -3.09
N GLU A 291 -6.80 -20.39 -2.36
CA GLU A 291 -7.27 -20.16 -1.00
C GLU A 291 -6.11 -19.66 -0.15
N LYS A 292 -6.44 -19.05 0.97
CA LYS A 292 -5.48 -18.70 1.99
C LYS A 292 -4.57 -19.92 2.24
N ASN A 293 -3.25 -19.71 2.24
CA ASN A 293 -2.28 -20.80 2.35
C ASN A 293 -2.64 -21.73 3.52
N PRO A 294 -2.93 -23.02 3.25
CA PRO A 294 -3.36 -23.95 4.30
C PRO A 294 -2.22 -24.46 5.19
N GLN A 295 -0.97 -24.04 4.94
CA GLN A 295 0.16 -24.50 5.75
C GLN A 295 0.22 -23.72 7.09
N PRO A 296 0.08 -24.42 8.25
CA PRO A 296 0.24 -23.78 9.56
C PRO A 296 1.62 -23.14 9.68
N GLY A 297 1.67 -21.87 10.14
CA GLY A 297 2.92 -21.13 10.37
C GLY A 297 3.51 -20.40 9.17
N MET A 298 2.89 -20.47 8.01
CA MET A 298 3.29 -19.68 6.85
C MET A 298 2.38 -18.45 6.65
N GLY A 299 2.53 -17.47 7.49
CA GLY A 299 2.04 -16.10 7.41
C GLY A 299 0.60 -15.88 6.95
N GLY A 300 -0.19 -15.27 7.77
CA GLY A 300 -1.51 -14.76 7.42
C GLY A 300 -2.69 -15.53 7.98
N ASP A 301 -2.46 -16.55 8.80
CA ASP A 301 -3.49 -17.26 9.55
C ASP A 301 -3.60 -16.85 11.01
N SER A 302 -2.76 -15.89 11.45
CA SER A 302 -2.94 -15.34 12.76
C SER A 302 -4.35 -14.78 12.91
N PRO A 303 -5.12 -15.27 13.86
CA PRO A 303 -6.39 -14.70 14.22
C PRO A 303 -6.32 -13.20 14.51
N GLU A 304 -5.15 -12.70 14.89
CA GLU A 304 -4.87 -11.30 15.21
C GLU A 304 -4.68 -10.42 13.97
N PHE A 305 -4.34 -11.02 12.81
CA PHE A 305 -4.21 -10.33 11.53
C PHE A 305 -5.40 -10.50 10.59
N ASN A 306 -6.38 -11.27 10.99
CA ASN A 306 -7.56 -11.44 10.17
C ASN A 306 -8.37 -10.14 10.17
N ASP A 307 -8.52 -9.49 9.00
CA ASP A 307 -9.34 -8.28 8.82
C ASP A 307 -10.81 -8.48 9.21
N ARG A 308 -11.22 -9.70 9.52
CA ARG A 308 -12.59 -10.05 9.93
C ARG A 308 -12.89 -9.83 11.41
N GLY A 309 -12.08 -9.12 12.16
CA GLY A 309 -12.43 -8.76 13.52
C GLY A 309 -11.37 -8.93 14.58
N ARG A 310 -10.29 -9.63 14.34
CA ARG A 310 -9.26 -9.83 15.38
C ARG A 310 -8.14 -8.79 15.38
N GLY A 311 -7.96 -8.03 14.31
CA GLY A 311 -7.09 -6.84 14.32
C GLY A 311 -7.89 -5.54 14.33
N SER A 312 -9.24 -5.63 14.34
CA SER A 312 -10.11 -4.45 14.45
C SER A 312 -10.10 -3.85 15.86
N ASP A 313 -9.64 -4.59 16.86
CA ASP A 313 -9.44 -4.14 18.24
C ASP A 313 -8.15 -3.33 18.43
N LYS A 314 -7.20 -3.41 17.49
CA LYS A 314 -5.98 -2.59 17.57
C LYS A 314 -6.27 -1.17 17.09
N PRO A 315 -5.75 -0.16 17.80
CA PRO A 315 -5.96 1.24 17.44
C PRO A 315 -5.47 1.54 16.03
N ASP A 316 -6.10 2.52 15.41
CA ASP A 316 -5.66 3.02 14.11
C ASP A 316 -5.04 4.43 14.22
N PHE A 317 -4.61 4.97 13.08
CA PHE A 317 -3.98 6.28 13.03
C PHE A 317 -4.92 7.40 13.51
N ALA A 318 -6.23 7.27 13.28
CA ALA A 318 -7.20 8.24 13.79
C ALA A 318 -7.28 8.23 15.32
N ASP A 319 -7.20 7.05 15.94
CA ASP A 319 -7.12 6.92 17.40
C ASP A 319 -5.81 7.52 17.96
N LEU A 320 -4.69 7.29 17.26
CA LEU A 320 -3.40 7.84 17.66
C LEU A 320 -3.40 9.36 17.64
N VAL A 321 -3.84 9.99 16.55
CA VAL A 321 -3.81 11.46 16.40
C VAL A 321 -4.89 12.19 17.20
N SER A 322 -5.95 11.47 17.61
CA SER A 322 -6.97 12.00 18.53
C SER A 322 -6.63 11.79 20.00
N GLY A 323 -5.50 11.17 20.32
CA GLY A 323 -5.05 10.91 21.69
C GLY A 323 -5.80 9.79 22.41
N LYS A 324 -6.59 8.99 21.71
CA LYS A 324 -7.28 7.81 22.29
C LYS A 324 -6.33 6.66 22.60
N CYS A 325 -5.17 6.62 21.98
CA CYS A 325 -4.11 5.69 22.28
C CYS A 325 -2.75 6.40 22.22
N SER A 326 -1.75 5.79 22.89
CA SER A 326 -0.37 6.26 22.84
C SER A 326 0.39 5.59 21.71
N GLY A 327 1.29 6.32 21.06
CA GLY A 327 2.34 5.78 20.22
C GLY A 327 3.47 5.19 21.05
N ARG A 328 4.71 5.28 20.55
CA ARG A 328 5.91 4.91 21.30
C ARG A 328 6.04 5.79 22.56
N THR A 329 6.27 5.18 23.73
CA THR A 329 6.47 5.85 25.01
C THR A 329 7.83 5.54 25.63
N SER A 330 8.54 4.51 25.14
CA SER A 330 9.90 4.22 25.57
C SER A 330 10.81 3.84 24.41
N ARG A 331 12.14 3.96 24.66
CA ARG A 331 13.16 3.67 23.66
C ARG A 331 13.18 2.21 23.24
N ASP A 332 12.94 1.30 24.19
CA ASP A 332 13.07 -0.14 23.97
C ASP A 332 11.84 -0.80 23.37
N GLN A 333 10.71 -0.09 23.32
CA GLN A 333 9.50 -0.63 22.72
C GLN A 333 9.73 -0.99 21.24
N VAL A 334 9.21 -2.13 20.83
CA VAL A 334 9.09 -2.51 19.44
C VAL A 334 7.74 -2.03 18.92
N THR A 335 7.74 -1.23 17.88
CA THR A 335 6.51 -0.67 17.31
C THR A 335 6.23 -1.23 15.92
N PHE A 336 4.96 -1.44 15.61
CA PHE A 336 4.52 -1.89 14.31
C PHE A 336 3.45 -0.95 13.74
N TYR A 337 3.69 -0.49 12.50
CA TYR A 337 2.69 0.24 11.73
C TYR A 337 2.19 -0.62 10.57
N ARG A 338 0.91 -0.99 10.65
CA ARG A 338 0.28 -1.73 9.58
C ARG A 338 -0.17 -0.78 8.48
N ASN A 339 0.63 -0.69 7.41
CA ASN A 339 0.40 0.21 6.28
C ASN A 339 -0.72 -0.28 5.35
N VAL A 340 -1.91 -0.52 5.90
CA VAL A 340 -3.11 -1.00 5.19
C VAL A 340 -4.33 -0.25 5.68
N GLY A 341 -5.24 0.07 4.77
CA GLY A 341 -6.45 0.85 5.02
C GLY A 341 -6.35 2.26 4.44
N ASN A 342 -7.46 2.98 4.49
CA ASN A 342 -7.60 4.36 4.02
C ASN A 342 -7.21 4.60 2.55
N GLN A 343 -7.14 3.54 1.72
CA GLN A 343 -6.59 3.66 0.36
C GLN A 343 -7.35 4.67 -0.51
N GLY A 344 -8.68 4.65 -0.47
CA GLY A 344 -9.50 5.62 -1.21
C GLY A 344 -9.21 7.06 -0.79
N LEU A 345 -9.04 7.29 0.52
CA LEU A 345 -8.69 8.61 1.05
C LEU A 345 -7.29 9.06 0.62
N GLN A 346 -6.33 8.15 0.52
CA GLN A 346 -5.01 8.47 -0.02
C GLN A 346 -5.10 8.97 -1.46
N PHE A 347 -5.96 8.34 -2.28
CA PHE A 347 -6.17 8.77 -3.67
C PHE A 347 -6.88 10.11 -3.80
N SER A 348 -7.85 10.42 -2.94
CA SER A 348 -8.48 11.74 -2.97
C SER A 348 -7.54 12.85 -2.50
N ALA A 349 -6.75 12.60 -1.45
CA ALA A 349 -5.79 13.57 -0.92
C ALA A 349 -4.65 13.87 -1.90
N VAL A 350 -3.97 12.82 -2.38
CA VAL A 350 -2.83 12.99 -3.29
C VAL A 350 -3.28 13.37 -4.70
N GLY A 351 -4.38 12.79 -5.19
CA GLY A 351 -4.96 13.13 -6.49
C GLY A 351 -5.48 14.56 -6.54
N GLY A 352 -6.12 15.04 -5.45
CA GLY A 352 -6.53 16.45 -5.32
C GLY A 352 -5.35 17.40 -5.38
N TRP A 353 -4.27 17.11 -4.64
CA TRP A 353 -3.02 17.88 -4.70
C TRP A 353 -2.41 17.91 -6.09
N VAL A 354 -2.27 16.75 -6.72
CA VAL A 354 -1.71 16.66 -8.10
C VAL A 354 -2.56 17.47 -9.08
N TYR A 355 -3.89 17.39 -8.98
CA TYR A 355 -4.80 18.18 -9.81
C TYR A 355 -4.60 19.69 -9.60
N GLU A 356 -4.53 20.17 -8.35
CA GLU A 356 -4.28 21.59 -8.05
C GLU A 356 -2.95 22.07 -8.64
N GLN A 357 -1.88 21.25 -8.48
CA GLN A 357 -0.60 21.58 -9.07
C GLN A 357 -0.63 21.58 -10.61
N ALA A 358 -1.35 20.64 -11.21
CA ALA A 358 -1.51 20.57 -12.67
C ALA A 358 -2.23 21.82 -13.21
N VAL A 359 -3.33 22.22 -12.57
CA VAL A 359 -4.04 23.46 -12.94
C VAL A 359 -3.14 24.69 -12.79
N THR A 360 -2.44 24.81 -11.66
CA THR A 360 -1.57 25.96 -11.36
C THR A 360 -0.41 26.07 -12.36
N ARG A 361 0.20 24.95 -12.72
CA ARG A 361 1.37 24.89 -13.62
C ARG A 361 0.98 24.68 -15.08
N LYS A 362 -0.32 24.61 -15.38
CA LYS A 362 -0.87 24.38 -16.73
C LYS A 362 -0.31 23.10 -17.38
N MET A 363 -0.26 22.03 -16.58
CA MET A 363 0.17 20.70 -17.03
C MET A 363 -1.02 19.76 -17.22
N GLY A 364 -0.80 18.67 -17.94
CA GLY A 364 -1.84 17.74 -18.36
C GLY A 364 -2.49 18.16 -19.68
N ARG A 365 -3.50 17.39 -20.12
CA ARG A 365 -4.27 17.68 -21.34
C ARG A 365 -5.71 18.00 -20.98
N GLU A 366 -6.21 19.12 -21.49
CA GLU A 366 -7.61 19.46 -21.35
C GLU A 366 -8.47 18.63 -22.31
N ILE A 367 -9.61 18.18 -21.80
CA ILE A 367 -10.71 17.61 -22.59
C ILE A 367 -12.00 18.35 -22.24
N PRO A 368 -12.91 18.54 -23.22
CA PRO A 368 -14.17 19.24 -22.99
C PRO A 368 -14.99 18.54 -21.89
N THR A 369 -15.33 19.28 -20.85
CA THR A 369 -16.08 18.71 -19.72
C THR A 369 -17.50 18.33 -20.11
N GLU A 370 -18.09 19.07 -21.02
CA GLU A 370 -19.43 18.85 -21.56
C GLU A 370 -19.61 17.47 -22.23
N TRP A 371 -18.54 16.82 -22.66
CA TRP A 371 -18.62 15.44 -23.16
C TRP A 371 -19.04 14.41 -22.10
N PHE A 372 -18.92 14.77 -20.82
CA PHE A 372 -19.23 13.92 -19.68
C PHE A 372 -20.48 14.36 -18.92
N LEU A 373 -21.13 15.38 -19.43
CA LEU A 373 -22.35 15.93 -18.86
C LEU A 373 -23.52 15.67 -19.82
N GLN A 374 -24.71 15.61 -19.27
CA GLN A 374 -25.95 15.47 -20.03
C GLN A 374 -27.06 16.26 -19.37
N ASP A 375 -27.93 16.86 -20.18
CA ASP A 375 -29.16 17.42 -19.68
C ASP A 375 -30.15 16.29 -19.37
N ILE A 376 -30.67 16.30 -18.15
CA ILE A 376 -31.78 15.45 -17.76
C ILE A 376 -33.03 16.34 -17.83
N ARG A 377 -33.93 16.00 -18.72
CA ARG A 377 -35.24 16.64 -18.83
C ARG A 377 -36.28 15.70 -18.22
N ASP A 378 -37.00 16.21 -17.28
CA ASP A 378 -38.15 15.53 -16.68
C ASP A 378 -39.35 15.52 -17.66
#